data_58687b03287c7b0b2b881ae743557450
#
_entry.id   58687b03287c7b0b2b881ae743557450
#
_cell.length_a   1.000
_cell.length_b   1.000
_cell.length_c   1.000
_cell.angle_alpha   90.00
_cell.angle_beta   90.00
_cell.angle_gamma   90.00
#
_symmetry.space_group_name_H-M   'P 1'
#
loop_
_entity.id
_entity.type
_entity.pdbx_description
1 polymer ?
#
loop_
_entity_poly.entity_id
_entity_poly.type
_entity_poly.pdbx_seq_one_letter_code
_entity_poly.pdbx_strand_id
1 'polypeptide(L)'
;MEDPLHSAIEKFFSKIRPEPKRIFHGRGQLFPEYSHVCMDWYPPVVFVSAYDPIENRVEVLSWLRRVDKLSQIKTVMLQKRYERNSAAEILYGESKTRVIVEENGLKFEILLGKQQNTGLFLDMQPL
;
A
#
# COMPACT_ATOMS: atom_id res chain seq x y z
N MET A 1 16.09 14.96 10.80
CA MET A 1 16.34 13.76 10.00
C MET A 1 15.03 13.27 9.38
N GLU A 2 15.02 13.03 8.08
CA GLU A 2 13.80 12.60 7.42
C GLU A 2 13.49 11.13 7.71
N ASP A 3 12.21 10.87 7.91
CA ASP A 3 11.73 9.52 8.06
C ASP A 3 11.74 8.85 6.67
N PRO A 4 12.35 7.66 6.53
CA PRO A 4 12.47 7.03 5.21
C PRO A 4 11.12 6.68 4.59
N LEU A 5 10.14 6.30 5.39
CA LEU A 5 8.81 5.98 4.86
C LEU A 5 8.10 7.25 4.41
N HIS A 6 8.19 8.31 5.20
CA HIS A 6 7.59 9.59 4.83
C HIS A 6 8.20 10.12 3.53
N SER A 7 9.51 10.01 3.40
CA SER A 7 10.23 10.44 2.21
C SER A 7 9.78 9.67 0.97
N ALA A 8 9.63 8.35 1.11
CA ALA A 8 9.19 7.49 0.02
C ALA A 8 7.77 7.84 -0.43
N ILE A 9 6.87 8.07 0.53
CA ILE A 9 5.49 8.44 0.26
C ILE A 9 5.43 9.78 -0.46
N GLU A 10 6.16 10.75 0.02
CA GLU A 10 6.19 12.09 -0.55
C GLU A 10 6.66 12.06 -1.99
N LYS A 11 7.74 11.36 -2.23
CA LYS A 11 8.32 11.24 -3.57
C LYS A 11 7.36 10.52 -4.52
N PHE A 12 6.74 9.46 -4.03
CA PHE A 12 5.86 8.64 -4.86
C PHE A 12 4.64 9.45 -5.34
N PHE A 13 3.99 10.16 -4.43
CA PHE A 13 2.76 10.89 -4.75
C PHE A 13 3.00 12.31 -5.24
N SER A 14 4.23 12.66 -5.55
CA SER A 14 4.52 13.93 -6.19
C SER A 14 4.10 13.96 -7.66
N LYS A 15 3.76 12.80 -8.21
CA LYS A 15 3.34 12.65 -9.61
C LYS A 15 2.06 11.83 -9.68
N ILE A 16 1.36 11.93 -10.81
CA ILE A 16 0.22 11.05 -11.09
C ILE A 16 0.74 9.63 -11.25
N ARG A 17 0.08 8.69 -10.59
CA ARG A 17 0.47 7.29 -10.61
C ARG A 17 -0.70 6.43 -11.09
N PRO A 18 -0.88 6.26 -12.38
CA PRO A 18 -2.05 5.53 -12.91
C PRO A 18 -1.91 4.01 -12.85
N GLU A 19 -0.71 3.50 -12.63
CA GLU A 19 -0.46 2.06 -12.63
C GLU A 19 -0.09 1.53 -11.25
N PRO A 20 -0.36 0.23 -10.98
CA PRO A 20 0.06 -0.37 -9.71
C PRO A 20 1.58 -0.37 -9.58
N LYS A 21 2.07 -0.11 -8.39
CA LYS A 21 3.49 -0.05 -8.14
C LYS A 21 3.77 -0.13 -6.65
N ARG A 22 4.93 -0.67 -6.28
CA ARG A 22 5.35 -0.67 -4.89
C ARG A 22 5.81 0.73 -4.48
N ILE A 23 5.26 1.22 -3.37
CA ILE A 23 5.62 2.52 -2.81
C ILE A 23 6.84 2.37 -1.91
N PHE A 24 6.83 1.36 -1.04
CA PHE A 24 7.86 1.18 -0.04
C PHE A 24 8.03 -0.29 0.28
N HIS A 25 9.27 -0.74 0.36
CA HIS A 25 9.59 -2.13 0.68
C HIS A 25 10.58 -2.15 1.84
N GLY A 26 10.05 -2.22 3.07
CA GLY A 26 10.89 -2.20 4.26
C GLY A 26 11.62 -3.50 4.52
N ARG A 27 11.11 -4.60 4.00
CA ARG A 27 11.65 -5.92 4.29
C ARG A 27 13.01 -6.20 3.67
N GLY A 28 13.54 -5.29 2.86
CA GLY A 28 14.87 -5.42 2.30
C GLY A 28 15.99 -5.06 3.26
N GLN A 29 15.67 -4.72 4.50
CA GLN A 29 16.62 -4.40 5.57
C GLN A 29 17.43 -3.12 5.35
N LEU A 30 17.06 -2.33 4.35
CA LEU A 30 17.65 -1.02 4.14
C LEU A 30 17.15 0.01 5.16
N PHE A 31 15.98 -0.27 5.74
CA PHE A 31 15.33 0.64 6.67
C PHE A 31 14.90 -0.14 7.90
N PRO A 32 15.79 -0.34 8.88
CA PRO A 32 15.50 -1.20 10.04
C PRO A 32 14.23 -0.82 10.80
N GLU A 33 13.92 0.49 10.89
CA GLU A 33 12.73 0.95 11.61
C GLU A 33 11.44 0.50 10.94
N TYR A 34 11.50 0.16 9.66
CA TYR A 34 10.33 -0.24 8.87
C TYR A 34 10.52 -1.59 8.19
N SER A 35 11.37 -2.43 8.77
CA SER A 35 11.62 -3.77 8.20
C SER A 35 10.37 -4.63 8.16
N HIS A 36 9.34 -4.23 8.90
CA HIS A 36 8.07 -4.95 8.99
C HIS A 36 6.98 -4.34 8.10
N VAL A 37 7.31 -3.39 7.24
CA VAL A 37 6.31 -2.66 6.45
C VAL A 37 6.56 -2.80 4.97
N CYS A 38 5.50 -3.11 4.22
CA CYS A 38 5.48 -2.98 2.78
C CYS A 38 4.26 -2.17 2.40
N MET A 39 4.39 -1.32 1.41
CA MET A 39 3.29 -0.47 0.98
C MET A 39 3.18 -0.52 -0.53
N ASP A 40 2.01 -0.90 -1.01
CA ASP A 40 1.74 -1.07 -2.44
C ASP A 40 0.64 -0.14 -2.90
N TRP A 41 0.76 0.29 -4.14
CA TRP A 41 -0.21 1.15 -4.78
C TRP A 41 -1.05 0.34 -5.76
N TYR A 42 -2.32 0.23 -5.49
CA TYR A 42 -3.31 -0.34 -6.41
C TYR A 42 -4.34 0.75 -6.67
N PRO A 43 -4.12 1.62 -7.65
CA PRO A 43 -4.98 2.80 -7.78
C PRO A 43 -6.45 2.45 -7.74
N PRO A 44 -7.25 3.10 -6.93
CA PRO A 44 -6.96 4.25 -6.06
C PRO A 44 -6.70 3.86 -4.60
N VAL A 45 -6.15 2.69 -4.34
CA VAL A 45 -5.96 2.15 -2.99
C VAL A 45 -4.48 2.05 -2.63
N VAL A 46 -4.14 2.56 -1.44
CA VAL A 46 -2.85 2.28 -0.82
C VAL A 46 -3.04 1.06 0.07
N PHE A 47 -2.28 0.02 -0.19
CA PHE A 47 -2.37 -1.23 0.57
C PHE A 47 -1.11 -1.43 1.38
N VAL A 48 -1.26 -1.42 2.69
CA VAL A 48 -0.14 -1.56 3.62
C VAL A 48 -0.13 -2.98 4.18
N SER A 49 1.00 -3.65 4.05
CA SER A 49 1.21 -4.97 4.66
C SER A 49 2.12 -4.80 5.86
N ALA A 50 1.65 -5.22 7.03
CA ALA A 50 2.43 -5.14 8.26
C ALA A 50 2.78 -6.55 8.72
N TYR A 51 4.07 -6.79 8.93
CA TYR A 51 4.56 -8.09 9.42
C TYR A 51 4.79 -8.08 10.92
N ASP A 52 4.70 -6.92 11.52
CA ASP A 52 4.65 -6.66 12.96
C ASP A 52 3.84 -5.38 13.16
N PRO A 53 3.33 -5.12 14.37
CA PRO A 53 2.55 -3.90 14.59
C PRO A 53 3.30 -2.64 14.20
N ILE A 54 2.58 -1.73 13.55
CA ILE A 54 3.13 -0.42 13.17
C ILE A 54 2.77 0.57 14.26
N GLU A 55 3.75 1.00 15.02
CA GLU A 55 3.52 1.88 16.16
C GLU A 55 3.03 3.26 15.76
N ASN A 56 3.53 3.77 14.64
CA ASN A 56 3.20 5.11 14.18
C ASN A 56 2.19 5.12 13.04
N ARG A 57 1.26 4.15 13.02
CA ARG A 57 0.32 4.03 11.89
C ARG A 57 -0.57 5.27 11.71
N VAL A 58 -0.89 5.96 12.80
CA VAL A 58 -1.69 7.18 12.71
C VAL A 58 -0.90 8.27 11.98
N GLU A 59 0.39 8.37 12.28
CA GLU A 59 1.25 9.34 11.60
C GLU A 59 1.40 8.98 10.12
N VAL A 60 1.59 7.69 9.82
CA VAL A 60 1.72 7.23 8.44
C VAL A 60 0.47 7.59 7.64
N LEU A 61 -0.70 7.35 8.20
CA LEU A 61 -1.95 7.71 7.56
C LEU A 61 -2.04 9.22 7.33
N SER A 62 -1.64 10.00 8.31
CA SER A 62 -1.59 11.45 8.19
C SER A 62 -0.66 11.90 7.06
N TRP A 63 0.51 11.27 6.95
CA TRP A 63 1.45 11.57 5.87
C TRP A 63 0.83 11.28 4.50
N LEU A 64 0.21 10.12 4.36
CA LEU A 64 -0.43 9.75 3.09
C LEU A 64 -1.47 10.78 2.68
N ARG A 65 -2.28 11.24 3.63
CA ARG A 65 -3.31 12.21 3.32
C ARG A 65 -2.73 13.58 2.98
N ARG A 66 -1.65 13.96 3.62
CA ARG A 66 -1.04 15.27 3.39
C ARG A 66 -0.26 15.34 2.09
N VAL A 67 0.43 14.26 1.73
CA VAL A 67 1.24 14.28 0.51
C VAL A 67 0.38 14.13 -0.74
N ASP A 68 -0.85 13.63 -0.60
CA ASP A 68 -1.74 13.37 -1.74
C ASP A 68 -2.41 14.64 -2.23
N LYS A 69 -1.62 15.59 -2.71
CA LYS A 69 -2.12 16.86 -3.20
C LYS A 69 -2.91 16.72 -4.49
N LEU A 70 -2.73 15.63 -5.19
CA LEU A 70 -3.42 15.36 -6.45
C LEU A 70 -4.68 14.51 -6.25
N SER A 71 -5.01 14.23 -5.01
CA SER A 71 -6.22 13.48 -4.62
C SER A 71 -6.33 12.12 -5.29
N GLN A 72 -5.23 11.40 -5.35
CA GLN A 72 -5.17 10.09 -5.98
C GLN A 72 -5.65 8.97 -5.06
N ILE A 73 -5.47 9.14 -3.75
CA ILE A 73 -5.78 8.10 -2.77
C ILE A 73 -7.23 8.18 -2.34
N LYS A 74 -8.00 7.13 -2.62
CA LYS A 74 -9.39 7.04 -2.19
C LYS A 74 -9.56 6.14 -0.98
N THR A 75 -8.66 5.19 -0.79
CA THR A 75 -8.75 4.23 0.30
C THR A 75 -7.35 3.86 0.75
N VAL A 76 -7.18 3.68 2.05
CA VAL A 76 -5.97 3.12 2.64
C VAL A 76 -6.36 1.90 3.44
N MET A 77 -5.76 0.77 3.13
CA MET A 77 -6.05 -0.51 3.81
C MET A 77 -4.80 -1.04 4.47
N LEU A 78 -4.99 -1.75 5.59
CA LEU A 78 -3.91 -2.37 6.34
C LEU A 78 -4.18 -3.86 6.51
N GLN A 79 -3.24 -4.69 6.07
CA GLN A 79 -3.29 -6.13 6.29
C GLN A 79 -2.24 -6.49 7.33
N LYS A 80 -2.69 -7.07 8.43
CA LYS A 80 -1.79 -7.50 9.50
C LYS A 80 -1.34 -8.93 9.20
N ARG A 81 -0.16 -9.05 8.59
CA ARG A 81 0.38 -10.35 8.16
C ARG A 81 0.81 -11.23 9.33
N TYR A 82 0.96 -10.64 10.51
CA TYR A 82 1.31 -11.38 11.72
C TYR A 82 0.09 -12.00 12.41
N GLU A 83 -1.11 -11.69 11.94
CA GLU A 83 -2.33 -12.30 12.44
C GLU A 83 -2.87 -13.28 11.42
N ARG A 84 -3.18 -14.49 11.88
CA ARG A 84 -3.66 -15.52 10.98
C ARG A 84 -5.09 -15.21 10.54
N ASN A 85 -5.32 -15.30 9.22
CA ASN A 85 -6.65 -15.12 8.62
C ASN A 85 -7.29 -13.79 8.94
N SER A 86 -6.47 -12.78 9.18
CA SER A 86 -6.97 -11.45 9.46
C SER A 86 -7.42 -10.78 8.17
N ALA A 87 -8.62 -10.20 8.19
CA ALA A 87 -9.08 -9.38 7.08
C ALA A 87 -8.37 -8.04 7.14
N ALA A 88 -8.21 -7.40 5.98
CA ALA A 88 -7.62 -6.07 5.94
C ALA A 88 -8.54 -5.06 6.62
N GLU A 89 -7.93 -4.13 7.34
CA GLU A 89 -8.64 -3.03 7.97
C GLU A 89 -8.65 -1.83 7.04
N ILE A 90 -9.72 -1.06 7.09
CA ILE A 90 -9.77 0.18 6.34
C ILE A 90 -9.37 1.31 7.27
N LEU A 91 -8.25 1.97 6.95
CA LEU A 91 -7.76 3.09 7.75
C LEU A 91 -8.33 4.41 7.28
N TYR A 92 -8.70 4.49 6.01
CA TYR A 92 -9.21 5.70 5.40
C TYR A 92 -10.01 5.36 4.15
N GLY A 93 -11.13 6.07 3.95
CA GLY A 93 -11.90 5.94 2.73
C GLY A 93 -12.90 4.80 2.76
N GLU A 94 -13.33 4.40 1.58
CA GLU A 94 -14.37 3.39 1.43
C GLU A 94 -13.79 1.98 1.37
N SER A 95 -14.61 1.01 1.77
CA SER A 95 -14.24 -0.38 1.65
C SER A 95 -14.13 -0.78 0.18
N LYS A 96 -13.00 -1.35 -0.20
CA LYS A 96 -12.77 -1.88 -1.54
C LYS A 96 -12.28 -3.31 -1.39
N THR A 97 -13.10 -4.25 -1.85
CA THR A 97 -12.68 -5.66 -1.84
C THR A 97 -12.05 -6.05 -3.17
N ARG A 98 -12.21 -5.21 -4.18
CA ARG A 98 -11.78 -5.52 -5.52
C ARG A 98 -11.42 -4.23 -6.25
N VAL A 99 -10.30 -4.25 -6.96
CA VAL A 99 -9.83 -3.11 -7.75
C VAL A 99 -9.44 -3.60 -9.13
N ILE A 100 -9.83 -2.86 -10.15
CA ILE A 100 -9.39 -3.11 -11.51
C ILE A 100 -8.25 -2.13 -11.80
N VAL A 101 -7.08 -2.65 -12.11
CA VAL A 101 -5.92 -1.83 -12.46
C VAL A 101 -5.47 -2.15 -13.87
N GLU A 102 -4.82 -1.19 -14.51
CA GLU A 102 -4.31 -1.37 -15.87
C GLU A 102 -2.80 -1.17 -15.85
N GLU A 103 -2.10 -2.08 -16.49
CA GLU A 103 -0.66 -2.00 -16.62
C GLU A 103 -0.25 -2.55 -17.99
N ASN A 104 0.51 -1.77 -18.73
CA ASN A 104 0.97 -2.16 -20.07
C ASN A 104 -0.16 -2.55 -21.01
N GLY A 105 -1.30 -1.87 -20.89
CA GLY A 105 -2.46 -2.15 -21.74
C GLY A 105 -3.31 -3.32 -21.29
N LEU A 106 -2.92 -3.99 -20.21
CA LEU A 106 -3.66 -5.13 -19.67
C LEU A 106 -4.39 -4.73 -18.40
N LYS A 107 -5.59 -5.25 -18.23
CA LYS A 107 -6.39 -4.98 -17.04
C LYS A 107 -6.33 -6.18 -16.10
N PHE A 108 -6.14 -5.90 -14.82
CA PHE A 108 -6.08 -6.92 -13.78
C PHE A 108 -7.11 -6.63 -12.72
N GLU A 109 -7.72 -7.69 -12.22
CA GLU A 109 -8.57 -7.59 -11.06
C GLU A 109 -7.77 -8.02 -9.85
N ILE A 110 -7.67 -7.15 -8.85
CA ILE A 110 -6.94 -7.43 -7.62
C ILE A 110 -7.93 -7.51 -6.48
N LEU A 111 -7.94 -8.64 -5.78
CA LEU A 111 -8.79 -8.83 -4.61
C LEU A 111 -8.04 -8.37 -3.38
N LEU A 112 -8.67 -7.46 -2.64
CA LEU A 112 -8.06 -6.85 -1.48
C LEU A 112 -8.74 -7.31 -0.19
N GLY A 113 -7.93 -7.52 0.83
CA GLY A 113 -8.45 -7.70 2.17
C GLY A 113 -9.02 -9.05 2.51
N LYS A 114 -8.93 -10.01 1.60
CA LYS A 114 -9.37 -11.36 1.88
C LYS A 114 -8.18 -12.24 2.18
N GLN A 115 -7.97 -12.52 3.45
CA GLN A 115 -6.87 -13.35 3.89
C GLN A 115 -5.52 -12.73 3.52
N GLN A 116 -4.48 -13.53 3.40
CA GLN A 116 -3.13 -13.02 3.30
C GLN A 116 -2.47 -13.19 1.94
N ASN A 117 -3.26 -13.44 0.93
CA ASN A 117 -2.72 -13.61 -0.42
C ASN A 117 -2.88 -12.37 -1.29
N THR A 118 -3.33 -11.27 -0.69
CA THR A 118 -3.44 -10.00 -1.40
C THR A 118 -2.06 -9.52 -1.82
N GLY A 119 -1.98 -8.99 -3.01
CA GLY A 119 -0.73 -8.45 -3.51
C GLY A 119 0.10 -9.45 -4.30
N LEU A 120 -0.21 -10.73 -4.21
CA LEU A 120 0.51 -11.73 -4.98
C LEU A 120 0.32 -11.57 -6.48
N PHE A 121 -0.76 -10.91 -6.85
CA PHE A 121 -1.12 -10.77 -8.25
C PHE A 121 -0.15 -9.89 -9.03
N LEU A 122 0.56 -9.01 -8.37
CA LEU A 122 1.57 -8.20 -9.04
C LEU A 122 2.73 -9.04 -9.54
N ASP A 123 3.05 -10.11 -8.79
CA ASP A 123 4.12 -11.02 -9.17
C ASP A 123 3.69 -12.00 -10.26
N MET A 124 2.40 -12.09 -10.51
CA MET A 124 1.82 -13.04 -11.44
C MET A 124 1.26 -12.36 -12.68
N GLN A 125 1.71 -11.17 -12.97
CA GLN A 125 1.22 -10.42 -14.12
C GLN A 125 1.55 -11.15 -15.42
N PRO A 126 0.60 -11.19 -16.35
CA PRO A 126 0.89 -11.75 -17.66
C PRO A 126 1.92 -10.89 -18.37
N LEU A 127 2.73 -11.52 -19.14
CA LEU A 127 3.79 -10.86 -19.89
C LEU A 127 3.30 -10.45 -21.26
#